data_61ad51bc0d1065f95ffb10d86d30f3ab
#
_entry.id   61ad51bc0d1065f95ffb10d86d30f3ab
#
_cell.length_a   1.000
_cell.length_b   1.000
_cell.length_c   1.000
_cell.angle_alpha   90.00
_cell.angle_beta   90.00
_cell.angle_gamma   90.00
#
_symmetry.space_group_name_H-M   'P 1'
#
loop_
_entity.id
_entity.type
_entity.pdbx_description
1 polymer ?
#
loop_
_entity_poly.entity_id
_entity_poly.type
_entity_poly.pdbx_seq_one_letter_code
_entity_poly.pdbx_strand_id
1 'polypeptide(L)'
;TIAQMGFMLLGLASGVVRSSLFAATDEARVPDNVATQLVEIFGGDIDFHRSLRKGDRFSLVYETLNADGEPLKAGRLISAEFVNGGRTVQALWFQEPGGRGQYFGFDGKSLKKAFLASPLEFSRVTSGFGMRTHPIARDWRQHKGVDYAAPTGTPVRTVGDGVVEFAGVQRGYGNVVEIKHRDGKSTLFAHLSRIDVKLGQRVEQGQLIGAVGSTGWSTGPHLHFEFRINGEHQDPALLARQAESSVVSAAAKAAFEHQSASLRSLLASASSVLQAGAQ
;
A
#
# COMPACT_ATOMS: atom_id res chain seq x y z
N THR A 1 -0.86 19.50 39.94
CA THR A 1 -1.10 18.57 38.77
C THR A 1 0.24 17.99 38.41
N ILE A 2 0.53 16.77 38.86
CA ILE A 2 1.75 16.00 38.49
C ILE A 2 1.59 15.61 37.05
N ALA A 3 2.45 16.10 36.16
CA ALA A 3 2.49 15.68 34.77
C ALA A 3 2.88 14.19 34.74
N GLN A 4 1.97 13.32 34.32
CA GLN A 4 2.23 11.92 34.08
C GLN A 4 3.26 11.82 32.95
N MET A 5 4.50 11.48 33.28
CA MET A 5 5.54 11.19 32.29
C MET A 5 5.29 9.76 31.77
N GLY A 6 4.66 9.66 30.60
CA GLY A 6 4.56 8.40 29.87
C GLY A 6 5.91 8.04 29.24
N PHE A 7 6.33 6.78 29.36
CA PHE A 7 7.53 6.25 28.70
C PHE A 7 7.15 5.38 27.52
N MET A 8 7.81 5.62 26.37
CA MET A 8 7.71 4.72 25.21
C MET A 8 8.56 3.47 25.46
N LEU A 9 7.91 2.32 25.47
CA LEU A 9 8.55 1.00 25.57
C LEU A 9 8.24 0.18 24.32
N LEU A 10 8.95 -0.92 24.17
CA LEU A 10 8.65 -1.91 23.14
C LEU A 10 7.90 -3.09 23.76
N GLY A 11 6.71 -3.37 23.23
CA GLY A 11 5.98 -4.58 23.48
C GLY A 11 6.47 -5.71 22.57
N LEU A 12 6.61 -6.90 23.12
CA LEU A 12 6.92 -8.12 22.40
C LEU A 12 5.75 -9.07 22.52
N ALA A 13 5.28 -9.63 21.43
CA ALA A 13 4.21 -10.63 21.43
C ALA A 13 4.45 -11.68 20.35
N SER A 14 3.95 -12.87 20.60
CA SER A 14 3.92 -13.95 19.61
C SER A 14 2.71 -14.85 19.85
N GLY A 15 2.23 -15.50 18.80
CA GLY A 15 1.06 -16.34 18.87
C GLY A 15 0.97 -17.38 17.76
N VAL A 16 0.09 -18.36 17.94
CA VAL A 16 -0.22 -19.42 16.97
C VAL A 16 -1.67 -19.30 16.56
N VAL A 17 -1.93 -19.27 15.28
CA VAL A 17 -3.30 -19.25 14.73
C VAL A 17 -3.94 -20.63 14.92
N ARG A 18 -5.05 -20.66 15.66
CA ARG A 18 -5.86 -21.86 15.89
C ARG A 18 -7.19 -21.82 15.14
N SER A 19 -7.80 -20.64 15.04
CA SER A 19 -9.08 -20.39 14.38
C SER A 19 -9.01 -19.18 13.44
N SER A 20 -8.67 -18.00 13.95
CA SER A 20 -8.51 -16.77 13.19
C SER A 20 -7.32 -15.97 13.69
N LEU A 21 -6.85 -14.98 12.89
CA LEU A 21 -5.78 -14.10 13.30
C LEU A 21 -6.17 -13.30 14.55
N PHE A 22 -7.34 -12.66 14.56
CA PHE A 22 -7.76 -11.80 15.67
C PHE A 22 -7.96 -12.61 16.97
N ALA A 23 -8.46 -13.85 16.91
CA ALA A 23 -8.49 -14.71 18.08
C ALA A 23 -7.09 -15.04 18.61
N ALA A 24 -6.12 -15.26 17.72
CA ALA A 24 -4.74 -15.54 18.11
C ALA A 24 -4.02 -14.32 18.66
N THR A 25 -4.30 -13.12 18.13
CA THR A 25 -3.73 -11.86 18.65
C THR A 25 -4.36 -11.49 20.01
N ASP A 26 -5.63 -11.75 20.21
CA ASP A 26 -6.32 -11.56 21.48
C ASP A 26 -5.77 -12.51 22.57
N GLU A 27 -5.61 -13.81 22.25
CA GLU A 27 -4.93 -14.78 23.15
C GLU A 27 -3.51 -14.30 23.54
N ALA A 28 -2.79 -13.70 22.61
CA ALA A 28 -1.45 -13.16 22.84
C ALA A 28 -1.45 -11.76 23.47
N ARG A 29 -2.61 -11.22 23.83
CA ARG A 29 -2.81 -9.87 24.39
C ARG A 29 -2.20 -8.75 23.50
N VAL A 30 -2.25 -8.94 22.19
CA VAL A 30 -1.86 -7.94 21.23
C VAL A 30 -3.00 -6.93 21.09
N PRO A 31 -2.75 -5.63 21.22
CA PRO A 31 -3.77 -4.60 21.02
C PRO A 31 -4.36 -4.63 19.60
N ASP A 32 -5.68 -4.40 19.47
CA ASP A 32 -6.41 -4.47 18.20
C ASP A 32 -5.81 -3.59 17.08
N ASN A 33 -5.34 -2.39 17.43
CA ASN A 33 -4.71 -1.50 16.48
C ASN A 33 -3.37 -2.05 15.95
N VAL A 34 -2.66 -2.88 16.71
CA VAL A 34 -1.43 -3.56 16.28
C VAL A 34 -1.78 -4.75 15.39
N ALA A 35 -2.82 -5.52 15.74
CA ALA A 35 -3.34 -6.61 14.92
C ALA A 35 -3.82 -6.10 13.55
N THR A 36 -4.50 -4.95 13.52
CA THR A 36 -4.92 -4.30 12.27
C THR A 36 -3.73 -3.91 11.40
N GLN A 37 -2.69 -3.29 11.99
CA GLN A 37 -1.45 -2.94 11.26
C GLN A 37 -0.77 -4.18 10.67
N LEU A 38 -0.78 -5.32 11.36
CA LEU A 38 -0.23 -6.58 10.84
C LEU A 38 -0.95 -7.00 9.56
N VAL A 39 -2.29 -6.91 9.54
CA VAL A 39 -3.10 -7.21 8.34
C VAL A 39 -2.80 -6.23 7.21
N GLU A 40 -2.70 -4.93 7.49
CA GLU A 40 -2.39 -3.91 6.51
C GLU A 40 -1.01 -4.11 5.87
N ILE A 41 0.00 -4.46 6.68
CA ILE A 41 1.39 -4.62 6.23
C ILE A 41 1.52 -5.85 5.32
N PHE A 42 0.95 -6.99 5.72
CA PHE A 42 1.11 -8.24 5.00
C PHE A 42 -0.05 -8.60 4.08
N GLY A 43 -1.12 -7.80 4.03
CA GLY A 43 -2.30 -8.08 3.19
C GLY A 43 -2.03 -8.15 1.69
N GLY A 44 -0.88 -7.62 1.23
CA GLY A 44 -0.39 -7.80 -0.14
C GLY A 44 0.28 -9.14 -0.41
N ASP A 45 0.73 -9.83 0.64
CA ASP A 45 1.45 -11.11 0.59
C ASP A 45 0.63 -12.29 1.09
N ILE A 46 -0.29 -12.05 2.02
CA ILE A 46 -1.12 -13.05 2.69
C ILE A 46 -2.59 -12.65 2.59
N ASP A 47 -3.41 -13.54 2.06
CA ASP A 47 -4.87 -13.43 2.15
C ASP A 47 -5.33 -13.97 3.51
N PHE A 48 -5.45 -13.07 4.50
CA PHE A 48 -5.85 -13.41 5.86
C PHE A 48 -7.27 -14.00 5.99
N HIS A 49 -8.09 -13.93 4.93
CA HIS A 49 -9.41 -14.54 4.91
C HIS A 49 -9.41 -15.97 4.35
N ARG A 50 -8.52 -16.26 3.39
CA ARG A 50 -8.56 -17.52 2.63
C ARG A 50 -7.34 -18.41 2.83
N SER A 51 -6.19 -17.84 3.14
CA SER A 51 -4.93 -18.58 3.19
C SER A 51 -4.42 -18.90 4.59
N LEU A 52 -5.07 -18.38 5.65
CA LEU A 52 -4.71 -18.72 7.03
C LEU A 52 -4.94 -20.21 7.32
N ARG A 53 -3.97 -20.80 8.03
CA ARG A 53 -4.01 -22.21 8.44
C ARG A 53 -3.79 -22.34 9.94
N LYS A 54 -4.38 -23.37 10.51
CA LYS A 54 -4.06 -23.79 11.88
C LYS A 54 -2.57 -24.11 11.97
N GLY A 55 -1.87 -23.51 12.93
CA GLY A 55 -0.43 -23.65 13.12
C GLY A 55 0.39 -22.52 12.51
N ASP A 56 -0.20 -21.59 11.74
CA ASP A 56 0.46 -20.35 11.36
C ASP A 56 0.87 -19.56 12.60
N ARG A 57 1.97 -18.82 12.53
CA ARG A 57 2.56 -18.15 13.68
C ARG A 57 2.92 -16.72 13.36
N PHE A 58 2.89 -15.88 14.39
CA PHE A 58 3.39 -14.51 14.29
C PHE A 58 4.30 -14.17 15.47
N SER A 59 5.21 -13.23 15.24
CA SER A 59 6.03 -12.56 16.24
C SER A 59 6.05 -11.06 15.94
N LEU A 60 5.84 -10.23 16.97
CA LEU A 60 5.62 -8.79 16.84
C LEU A 60 6.50 -8.02 17.81
N VAL A 61 6.98 -6.86 17.34
CA VAL A 61 7.61 -5.81 18.13
C VAL A 61 6.86 -4.53 17.87
N TYR A 62 6.28 -3.90 18.88
CA TYR A 62 5.45 -2.70 18.71
C TYR A 62 5.69 -1.69 19.83
N GLU A 63 5.36 -0.43 19.55
CA GLU A 63 5.45 0.66 20.54
C GLU A 63 4.32 0.53 21.56
N THR A 64 4.66 0.72 22.84
CA THR A 64 3.69 0.90 23.92
C THR A 64 3.99 2.18 24.67
N LEU A 65 2.96 2.94 24.98
CA LEU A 65 3.03 4.07 25.91
C LEU A 65 2.56 3.57 27.26
N ASN A 66 3.45 3.57 28.25
CA ASN A 66 3.13 3.17 29.61
C ASN A 66 3.12 4.39 30.52
N ALA A 67 2.16 4.45 31.45
CA ALA A 67 2.17 5.38 32.56
C ALA A 67 1.88 4.61 33.85
N ASP A 68 2.63 4.92 34.89
CA ASP A 68 2.53 4.28 36.22
C ASP A 68 2.66 2.74 36.17
N GLY A 69 3.40 2.22 35.19
CA GLY A 69 3.60 0.77 35.02
C GLY A 69 2.52 0.05 34.21
N GLU A 70 1.44 0.74 33.83
CA GLU A 70 0.35 0.18 33.03
C GLU A 70 0.41 0.66 31.57
N PRO A 71 0.13 -0.22 30.57
CA PRO A 71 0.07 0.17 29.19
C PRO A 71 -1.16 1.06 28.92
N LEU A 72 -0.93 2.33 28.56
CA LEU A 72 -2.01 3.26 28.22
C LEU A 72 -2.46 3.14 26.76
N LYS A 73 -1.51 2.94 25.85
CA LYS A 73 -1.79 2.93 24.41
C LYS A 73 -0.70 2.17 23.66
N ALA A 74 -1.11 1.36 22.73
CA ALA A 74 -0.20 0.80 21.72
C ALA A 74 -0.04 1.76 20.56
N GLY A 75 1.18 1.88 20.08
CA GLY A 75 1.55 2.71 18.93
C GLY A 75 1.73 1.91 17.67
N ARG A 76 2.88 2.13 17.04
CA ARG A 76 3.24 1.54 15.74
C ARG A 76 3.77 0.13 15.93
N LEU A 77 3.41 -0.75 14.97
CA LEU A 77 4.10 -2.02 14.78
C LEU A 77 5.50 -1.74 14.20
N ILE A 78 6.55 -2.00 14.98
CA ILE A 78 7.94 -1.68 14.61
C ILE A 78 8.54 -2.77 13.75
N SER A 79 8.28 -4.04 14.11
CA SER A 79 8.69 -5.19 13.31
C SER A 79 7.72 -6.34 13.49
N ALA A 80 7.56 -7.14 12.44
CA ALA A 80 6.71 -8.30 12.44
C ALA A 80 7.32 -9.44 11.62
N GLU A 81 7.03 -10.65 12.07
CA GLU A 81 7.22 -11.87 11.32
C GLU A 81 5.91 -12.66 11.30
N PHE A 82 5.54 -13.20 10.15
CA PHE A 82 4.40 -14.08 10.00
C PHE A 82 4.80 -15.32 9.19
N VAL A 83 4.50 -16.49 9.73
CA VAL A 83 4.73 -17.79 9.06
C VAL A 83 3.38 -18.34 8.64
N ASN A 84 3.10 -18.37 7.33
CA ASN A 84 1.87 -18.86 6.72
C ASN A 84 2.16 -20.07 5.85
N GLY A 85 1.66 -21.22 6.23
CA GLY A 85 1.87 -22.46 5.46
C GLY A 85 3.33 -22.83 5.24
N GLY A 86 4.24 -22.45 6.15
CA GLY A 86 5.69 -22.66 6.02
C GLY A 86 6.43 -21.53 5.31
N ARG A 87 5.74 -20.58 4.67
CA ARG A 87 6.35 -19.37 4.09
C ARG A 87 6.47 -18.29 5.17
N THR A 88 7.66 -17.75 5.37
CA THR A 88 7.91 -16.65 6.29
C THR A 88 7.90 -15.33 5.54
N VAL A 89 7.13 -14.36 6.02
CA VAL A 89 7.15 -12.96 5.61
C VAL A 89 7.57 -12.11 6.82
N GLN A 90 8.38 -11.08 6.57
CA GLN A 90 8.93 -10.22 7.61
C GLN A 90 8.85 -8.77 7.21
N ALA A 91 8.62 -7.90 8.18
CA ALA A 91 8.55 -6.47 8.01
C ALA A 91 9.29 -5.74 9.14
N LEU A 92 9.88 -4.61 8.82
CA LEU A 92 10.35 -3.64 9.80
C LEU A 92 10.02 -2.21 9.34
N TRP A 93 9.67 -1.37 10.31
CA TRP A 93 9.50 0.05 10.08
C TRP A 93 10.85 0.75 10.05
N PHE A 94 11.10 1.50 8.98
CA PHE A 94 12.31 2.29 8.86
C PHE A 94 11.99 3.64 8.22
N GLN A 95 12.64 4.68 8.73
CA GLN A 95 12.54 6.03 8.18
C GLN A 95 13.93 6.48 7.74
N GLU A 96 14.08 6.71 6.43
CA GLU A 96 15.28 7.30 5.89
C GLU A 96 15.41 8.77 6.33
N PRO A 97 16.64 9.28 6.52
CA PRO A 97 16.86 10.69 6.83
C PRO A 97 16.20 11.60 5.78
N GLY A 98 15.37 12.54 6.24
CA GLY A 98 14.60 13.45 5.37
C GLY A 98 13.46 12.82 4.59
N GLY A 99 13.25 11.50 4.71
CA GLY A 99 12.17 10.73 4.09
C GLY A 99 10.99 10.49 5.03
N ARG A 100 9.95 9.88 4.49
CA ARG A 100 8.85 9.31 5.28
C ARG A 100 9.20 7.89 5.69
N GLY A 101 8.80 7.52 6.90
CA GLY A 101 8.92 6.14 7.34
C GLY A 101 7.96 5.22 6.58
N GLN A 102 8.40 4.00 6.33
CA GLN A 102 7.62 2.95 5.68
C GLN A 102 8.11 1.57 6.12
N TYR A 103 7.36 0.53 5.75
CA TYR A 103 7.76 -0.83 6.05
C TYR A 103 8.64 -1.41 4.93
N PHE A 104 9.72 -2.07 5.35
CA PHE A 104 10.66 -2.78 4.49
C PHE A 104 10.74 -4.24 4.91
N GLY A 105 11.04 -5.12 3.97
CA GLY A 105 11.57 -6.43 4.28
C GLY A 105 12.99 -6.31 4.86
N PHE A 106 13.45 -7.35 5.53
CA PHE A 106 14.83 -7.38 6.06
C PHE A 106 15.89 -7.47 4.95
N ASP A 107 15.48 -7.63 3.71
CA ASP A 107 16.32 -7.51 2.50
C ASP A 107 16.47 -6.05 2.01
N GLY A 108 15.85 -5.10 2.69
CA GLY A 108 15.86 -3.68 2.35
C GLY A 108 14.88 -3.28 1.26
N LYS A 109 14.02 -4.18 0.78
CA LYS A 109 12.97 -3.85 -0.18
C LYS A 109 11.73 -3.34 0.54
N SER A 110 11.15 -2.24 0.04
CA SER A 110 9.89 -1.71 0.55
C SER A 110 8.75 -2.71 0.36
N LEU A 111 7.93 -2.90 1.38
CA LEU A 111 6.69 -3.68 1.26
C LEU A 111 5.56 -2.89 0.58
N LYS A 112 5.69 -1.56 0.52
CA LYS A 112 4.79 -0.73 -0.26
C LYS A 112 5.13 -0.89 -1.75
N LYS A 113 4.21 -1.48 -2.51
CA LYS A 113 4.34 -1.52 -3.97
C LYS A 113 4.39 -0.08 -4.49
N ALA A 114 5.26 0.20 -5.45
CA ALA A 114 5.39 1.54 -6.01
C ALA A 114 4.07 2.03 -6.64
N PHE A 115 3.24 1.09 -7.11
CA PHE A 115 1.94 1.39 -7.71
C PHE A 115 0.87 0.39 -7.30
N LEU A 116 -0.37 0.88 -7.11
CA LEU A 116 -1.56 0.03 -7.00
C LEU A 116 -1.86 -0.62 -8.35
N ALA A 117 -2.46 -1.79 -8.34
CA ALA A 117 -2.87 -2.52 -9.55
C ALA A 117 -4.03 -1.85 -10.29
N SER A 118 -4.84 -1.06 -9.60
CA SER A 118 -6.01 -0.37 -10.15
C SER A 118 -6.23 0.98 -9.45
N PRO A 119 -6.67 2.01 -10.19
CA PRO A 119 -7.11 3.28 -9.61
C PRO A 119 -8.51 3.24 -8.98
N LEU A 120 -9.23 2.13 -9.15
CA LEU A 120 -10.56 1.89 -8.60
C LEU A 120 -10.52 0.67 -7.66
N GLU A 121 -11.24 0.74 -6.56
CA GLU A 121 -11.31 -0.34 -5.57
C GLU A 121 -12.04 -1.57 -6.13
N PHE A 122 -13.16 -1.35 -6.83
CA PHE A 122 -13.92 -2.40 -7.51
C PHE A 122 -14.19 -1.97 -8.95
N SER A 123 -13.61 -2.70 -9.91
CA SER A 123 -13.80 -2.40 -11.33
C SER A 123 -13.56 -3.60 -12.21
N ARG A 124 -14.20 -3.58 -13.38
CA ARG A 124 -13.95 -4.53 -14.45
C ARG A 124 -13.32 -3.80 -15.63
N VAL A 125 -12.19 -4.31 -16.11
CA VAL A 125 -11.61 -3.86 -17.37
C VAL A 125 -12.58 -4.22 -18.50
N THR A 126 -13.05 -3.20 -19.22
CA THR A 126 -13.93 -3.36 -20.38
C THR A 126 -13.22 -3.20 -21.69
N SER A 127 -12.08 -2.50 -21.70
CA SER A 127 -11.22 -2.38 -22.86
C SER A 127 -9.76 -2.30 -22.42
N GLY A 128 -8.92 -3.18 -23.00
CA GLY A 128 -7.49 -3.24 -22.74
C GLY A 128 -6.67 -2.26 -23.57
N PHE A 129 -5.39 -2.19 -23.26
CA PHE A 129 -4.37 -1.46 -24.00
C PHE A 129 -4.10 -2.13 -25.35
N GLY A 130 -3.87 -1.35 -26.42
CA GLY A 130 -3.45 -1.85 -27.73
C GLY A 130 -4.35 -1.43 -28.88
N MET A 131 -4.14 -2.06 -30.05
CA MET A 131 -4.86 -1.74 -31.29
C MET A 131 -6.31 -2.23 -31.24
N ARG A 132 -7.27 -1.33 -31.49
CA ARG A 132 -8.70 -1.66 -31.58
C ARG A 132 -9.45 -0.71 -32.50
N THR A 133 -10.66 -1.11 -32.93
CA THR A 133 -11.58 -0.19 -33.60
C THR A 133 -12.09 0.85 -32.61
N HIS A 134 -11.91 2.13 -32.91
CA HIS A 134 -12.35 3.24 -32.04
C HIS A 134 -13.88 3.29 -32.01
N PRO A 135 -14.53 3.31 -30.81
CA PRO A 135 -15.98 3.15 -30.68
C PRO A 135 -16.78 4.28 -31.33
N ILE A 136 -16.22 5.50 -31.42
CA ILE A 136 -16.87 6.68 -32.01
C ILE A 136 -16.41 6.92 -33.45
N ALA A 137 -15.07 6.95 -33.67
CA ALA A 137 -14.50 7.25 -34.99
C ALA A 137 -14.59 6.06 -35.97
N ARG A 138 -14.82 4.84 -35.47
CA ARG A 138 -14.90 3.58 -36.23
C ARG A 138 -13.68 3.24 -37.10
N ASP A 139 -12.53 3.90 -36.83
CA ASP A 139 -11.24 3.62 -37.43
C ASP A 139 -10.40 2.75 -36.50
N TRP A 140 -9.37 2.11 -37.07
CA TRP A 140 -8.43 1.29 -36.33
C TRP A 140 -7.39 2.16 -35.64
N ARG A 141 -7.49 2.29 -34.32
CA ARG A 141 -6.60 3.14 -33.51
C ARG A 141 -6.01 2.42 -32.32
N GLN A 142 -4.84 2.87 -31.90
CA GLN A 142 -4.24 2.44 -30.66
C GLN A 142 -5.03 3.00 -29.47
N HIS A 143 -5.52 2.11 -28.61
CA HIS A 143 -6.01 2.48 -27.29
C HIS A 143 -4.83 2.67 -26.35
N LYS A 144 -4.59 3.91 -25.94
CA LYS A 144 -3.41 4.35 -25.20
C LYS A 144 -3.47 4.02 -23.71
N GLY A 145 -4.55 3.42 -23.25
CA GLY A 145 -4.80 3.11 -21.85
C GLY A 145 -5.70 1.91 -21.65
N VAL A 146 -6.30 1.82 -20.50
CA VAL A 146 -7.28 0.80 -20.11
C VAL A 146 -8.56 1.49 -19.67
N ASP A 147 -9.71 0.99 -20.11
CA ASP A 147 -11.00 1.48 -19.68
C ASP A 147 -11.58 0.57 -18.60
N TYR A 148 -11.90 1.17 -17.46
CA TYR A 148 -12.55 0.53 -16.32
C TYR A 148 -14.01 0.95 -16.25
N ALA A 149 -14.95 0.02 -16.45
CA ALA A 149 -16.37 0.28 -16.25
C ALA A 149 -16.66 0.48 -14.76
N ALA A 150 -17.25 1.61 -14.45
CA ALA A 150 -17.72 1.93 -13.10
C ALA A 150 -18.82 2.99 -13.17
N PRO A 151 -19.79 3.00 -12.23
CA PRO A 151 -20.82 4.02 -12.15
C PRO A 151 -20.23 5.43 -12.01
N THR A 152 -20.92 6.44 -12.56
CA THR A 152 -20.58 7.84 -12.30
C THR A 152 -20.56 8.12 -10.80
N GLY A 153 -19.53 8.83 -10.33
CA GLY A 153 -19.32 9.12 -8.91
C GLY A 153 -18.44 8.13 -8.17
N THR A 154 -18.08 6.97 -8.77
CA THR A 154 -17.15 6.03 -8.16
C THR A 154 -15.81 6.73 -7.86
N PRO A 155 -15.29 6.61 -6.62
CA PRO A 155 -14.02 7.24 -6.22
C PRO A 155 -12.84 6.79 -7.08
N VAL A 156 -12.08 7.75 -7.62
CA VAL A 156 -10.84 7.52 -8.36
C VAL A 156 -9.65 7.90 -7.46
N ARG A 157 -8.70 6.97 -7.30
CA ARG A 157 -7.52 7.14 -6.46
C ARG A 157 -6.25 7.14 -7.30
N THR A 158 -5.25 7.95 -6.91
CA THR A 158 -3.94 7.82 -7.53
C THR A 158 -3.32 6.46 -7.23
N VAL A 159 -2.69 5.87 -8.23
CA VAL A 159 -2.05 4.55 -8.09
C VAL A 159 -0.66 4.62 -7.45
N GLY A 160 -0.04 5.79 -7.37
CA GLY A 160 1.29 6.00 -6.80
C GLY A 160 1.46 7.39 -6.21
N ASP A 161 2.52 7.56 -5.39
CA ASP A 161 2.92 8.87 -4.89
C ASP A 161 3.38 9.77 -6.07
N GLY A 162 3.04 11.05 -6.05
CA GLY A 162 3.44 11.95 -7.14
C GLY A 162 3.05 13.41 -6.92
N VAL A 163 3.15 14.16 -8.01
CA VAL A 163 2.74 15.57 -8.09
C VAL A 163 1.77 15.72 -9.26
N VAL A 164 0.65 16.39 -9.04
CA VAL A 164 -0.33 16.69 -10.08
C VAL A 164 0.31 17.64 -11.10
N GLU A 165 0.50 17.17 -12.33
CA GLU A 165 1.09 17.93 -13.44
C GLU A 165 0.02 18.59 -14.30
N PHE A 166 -1.22 18.05 -14.29
CA PHE A 166 -2.39 18.64 -14.91
C PHE A 166 -3.67 18.28 -14.13
N ALA A 167 -4.58 19.24 -14.01
CA ALA A 167 -5.92 19.05 -13.46
C ALA A 167 -6.88 20.04 -14.15
N GLY A 168 -7.78 19.55 -15.03
CA GLY A 168 -8.64 20.40 -15.83
C GLY A 168 -9.32 19.68 -16.98
N VAL A 169 -9.80 20.44 -17.97
CA VAL A 169 -10.47 19.89 -19.17
C VAL A 169 -9.49 19.77 -20.32
N GLN A 170 -9.46 18.60 -20.96
CA GLN A 170 -8.65 18.33 -22.15
C GLN A 170 -9.54 17.78 -23.28
N ARG A 171 -9.30 18.26 -24.52
CA ARG A 171 -10.10 17.84 -25.68
C ARG A 171 -10.07 16.30 -25.85
N GLY A 172 -11.22 15.71 -25.97
CA GLY A 172 -11.42 14.26 -26.11
C GLY A 172 -11.45 13.53 -24.76
N TYR A 173 -10.57 13.84 -23.84
CA TYR A 173 -10.48 13.22 -22.52
C TYR A 173 -11.50 13.75 -21.49
N GLY A 174 -12.09 14.94 -21.73
CA GLY A 174 -12.98 15.57 -20.77
C GLY A 174 -12.22 16.09 -19.55
N ASN A 175 -12.76 15.87 -18.37
CA ASN A 175 -12.07 16.21 -17.12
C ASN A 175 -10.92 15.20 -16.88
N VAL A 176 -9.72 15.73 -16.67
CA VAL A 176 -8.48 14.96 -16.60
C VAL A 176 -7.65 15.34 -15.37
N VAL A 177 -7.05 14.36 -14.76
CA VAL A 177 -5.94 14.52 -13.83
C VAL A 177 -4.73 13.77 -14.40
N GLU A 178 -3.57 14.43 -14.48
CA GLU A 178 -2.30 13.81 -14.81
C GLU A 178 -1.34 13.96 -13.63
N ILE A 179 -0.69 12.86 -13.24
CA ILE A 179 0.21 12.79 -12.10
C ILE A 179 1.56 12.32 -12.56
N LYS A 180 2.59 13.11 -12.23
CA LYS A 180 3.98 12.76 -12.41
C LYS A 180 4.50 12.03 -11.20
N HIS A 181 5.05 10.86 -11.43
CA HIS A 181 5.72 10.01 -10.45
C HIS A 181 7.24 10.12 -10.58
N ARG A 182 7.97 9.32 -9.80
CA ARG A 182 9.43 9.21 -9.93
C ARG A 182 9.82 8.46 -11.21
N ASP A 183 11.09 8.54 -11.59
CA ASP A 183 11.73 7.77 -12.65
C ASP A 183 11.03 7.89 -14.02
N GLY A 184 10.63 9.12 -14.38
CA GLY A 184 10.01 9.43 -15.67
C GLY A 184 8.62 8.81 -15.89
N LYS A 185 7.99 8.29 -14.84
CA LYS A 185 6.65 7.69 -14.92
C LYS A 185 5.57 8.75 -14.73
N SER A 186 4.46 8.61 -15.45
CA SER A 186 3.24 9.40 -15.24
C SER A 186 1.98 8.58 -15.48
N THR A 187 0.88 9.03 -14.86
CA THR A 187 -0.45 8.44 -15.02
C THR A 187 -1.47 9.50 -15.37
N LEU A 188 -2.43 9.15 -16.23
CA LEU A 188 -3.52 10.01 -16.64
C LEU A 188 -4.86 9.32 -16.32
N PHE A 189 -5.77 10.10 -15.75
CA PHE A 189 -7.13 9.70 -15.35
C PHE A 189 -8.12 10.59 -16.06
N ALA A 190 -8.94 10.04 -16.97
CA ALA A 190 -9.83 10.80 -17.84
C ALA A 190 -11.31 10.45 -17.68
N HIS A 191 -12.15 11.24 -18.37
CA HIS A 191 -13.63 11.18 -18.35
C HIS A 191 -14.22 11.41 -16.96
N LEU A 192 -13.50 12.08 -16.06
CA LEU A 192 -13.93 12.31 -14.68
C LEU A 192 -15.20 13.17 -14.62
N SER A 193 -16.08 12.89 -13.66
CA SER A 193 -17.22 13.77 -13.33
C SER A 193 -16.80 14.94 -12.44
N ARG A 194 -15.75 14.71 -11.60
CA ARG A 194 -15.23 15.68 -10.64
C ARG A 194 -13.73 15.51 -10.48
N ILE A 195 -13.02 16.62 -10.29
CA ILE A 195 -11.60 16.68 -9.96
C ILE A 195 -11.48 17.20 -8.53
N ASP A 196 -10.78 16.47 -7.66
CA ASP A 196 -10.61 16.77 -6.23
C ASP A 196 -9.21 17.26 -5.87
N VAL A 197 -8.36 17.47 -6.87
CA VAL A 197 -6.97 17.93 -6.73
C VAL A 197 -6.66 19.08 -7.68
N LYS A 198 -5.54 19.77 -7.46
CA LYS A 198 -5.11 20.92 -8.26
C LYS A 198 -3.65 20.78 -8.71
N LEU A 199 -3.33 21.50 -9.79
CA LEU A 199 -1.96 21.58 -10.34
C LEU A 199 -0.93 21.87 -9.23
N GLY A 200 0.18 21.14 -9.24
CA GLY A 200 1.27 21.27 -8.28
C GLY A 200 1.03 20.58 -6.93
N GLN A 201 -0.18 20.04 -6.68
CA GLN A 201 -0.47 19.33 -5.44
C GLN A 201 0.31 18.02 -5.37
N ARG A 202 0.96 17.75 -4.22
CA ARG A 202 1.52 16.44 -3.89
C ARG A 202 0.40 15.50 -3.50
N VAL A 203 0.43 14.30 -4.03
CA VAL A 203 -0.54 13.22 -3.74
C VAL A 203 0.18 11.95 -3.30
N GLU A 204 -0.47 11.19 -2.43
CA GLU A 204 0.02 9.92 -1.93
C GLU A 204 -0.75 8.76 -2.56
N GLN A 205 -0.09 7.62 -2.75
CA GLN A 205 -0.72 6.40 -3.26
C GLN A 205 -2.03 6.10 -2.52
N GLY A 206 -3.09 5.84 -3.27
CA GLY A 206 -4.43 5.59 -2.73
C GLY A 206 -5.23 6.85 -2.37
N GLN A 207 -4.63 8.05 -2.46
CA GLN A 207 -5.36 9.30 -2.23
C GLN A 207 -6.44 9.52 -3.27
N LEU A 208 -7.61 9.98 -2.83
CA LEU A 208 -8.73 10.39 -3.71
C LEU A 208 -8.30 11.59 -4.57
N ILE A 209 -8.52 11.50 -5.88
CA ILE A 209 -8.17 12.55 -6.85
C ILE A 209 -9.37 13.02 -7.70
N GLY A 210 -10.48 12.30 -7.64
CA GLY A 210 -11.68 12.62 -8.39
C GLY A 210 -12.70 11.49 -8.39
N ALA A 211 -13.64 11.54 -9.31
CA ALA A 211 -14.69 10.54 -9.44
C ALA A 211 -14.94 10.19 -10.91
N VAL A 212 -15.29 8.94 -11.17
CA VAL A 212 -15.68 8.43 -12.50
C VAL A 212 -16.82 9.24 -13.08
N GLY A 213 -16.78 9.49 -14.37
CA GLY A 213 -17.82 10.18 -15.14
C GLY A 213 -17.93 9.67 -16.56
N SER A 214 -18.36 10.55 -17.43
CA SER A 214 -18.52 10.32 -18.87
C SER A 214 -18.29 11.62 -19.66
N THR A 215 -17.36 12.47 -19.19
CA THR A 215 -17.04 13.74 -19.84
C THR A 215 -16.14 13.55 -21.06
N GLY A 216 -16.16 14.49 -22.00
CA GLY A 216 -15.38 14.37 -23.25
C GLY A 216 -15.97 13.36 -24.24
N TRP A 217 -15.11 12.66 -24.99
CA TRP A 217 -15.52 11.67 -26.00
C TRP A 217 -15.72 10.29 -25.33
N SER A 218 -16.81 10.15 -24.61
CA SER A 218 -17.17 8.94 -23.89
C SER A 218 -18.54 8.44 -24.34
N THR A 219 -18.71 7.12 -24.47
CA THR A 219 -19.97 6.46 -24.83
C THR A 219 -20.81 6.07 -23.61
N GLY A 220 -20.28 6.21 -22.41
CA GLY A 220 -20.93 5.88 -21.14
C GLY A 220 -19.97 5.96 -19.96
N PRO A 221 -20.46 5.84 -18.72
CA PRO A 221 -19.64 5.98 -17.53
C PRO A 221 -18.49 4.96 -17.47
N HIS A 222 -17.26 5.48 -17.45
CA HIS A 222 -16.03 4.68 -17.28
C HIS A 222 -14.86 5.58 -16.88
N LEU A 223 -13.81 4.99 -16.35
CA LEU A 223 -12.52 5.64 -16.19
C LEU A 223 -11.61 5.20 -17.32
N HIS A 224 -11.06 6.14 -18.08
CA HIS A 224 -9.92 5.90 -18.96
C HIS A 224 -8.63 6.17 -18.19
N PHE A 225 -7.75 5.18 -18.12
CA PHE A 225 -6.52 5.22 -17.34
C PHE A 225 -5.31 4.92 -18.23
N GLU A 226 -4.34 5.85 -18.28
CA GLU A 226 -3.08 5.67 -19.00
C GLU A 226 -1.90 5.61 -18.03
N PHE A 227 -0.91 4.81 -18.41
CA PHE A 227 0.40 4.78 -17.80
C PHE A 227 1.47 5.10 -18.85
N ARG A 228 2.43 5.95 -18.49
CA ARG A 228 3.51 6.35 -19.39
C ARG A 228 4.85 6.27 -18.70
N ILE A 229 5.88 5.89 -19.45
CA ILE A 229 7.29 5.96 -19.05
C ILE A 229 8.00 6.85 -20.05
N ASN A 230 8.64 7.94 -19.58
CA ASN A 230 9.29 8.95 -20.41
C ASN A 230 8.40 9.50 -21.56
N GLY A 231 7.09 9.63 -21.27
CA GLY A 231 6.09 10.10 -22.22
C GLY A 231 5.51 9.02 -23.14
N GLU A 232 6.08 7.83 -23.20
CA GLU A 232 5.58 6.72 -24.01
C GLU A 232 4.52 5.91 -23.27
N HIS A 233 3.38 5.64 -23.94
CA HIS A 233 2.28 4.85 -23.38
C HIS A 233 2.69 3.40 -23.20
N GLN A 234 2.43 2.87 -22.02
CA GLN A 234 2.67 1.48 -21.62
C GLN A 234 1.38 0.82 -21.22
N ASP A 235 1.32 -0.52 -21.32
CA ASP A 235 0.19 -1.28 -20.82
C ASP A 235 0.06 -1.12 -19.30
N PRO A 236 -1.02 -0.52 -18.78
CA PRO A 236 -1.22 -0.38 -17.33
C PRO A 236 -1.27 -1.70 -16.56
N ALA A 237 -1.59 -2.82 -17.20
CA ALA A 237 -1.55 -4.14 -16.56
C ALA A 237 -0.12 -4.56 -16.16
N LEU A 238 0.91 -3.98 -16.80
CA LEU A 238 2.31 -4.19 -16.43
C LEU A 238 2.72 -3.42 -15.19
N LEU A 239 2.02 -2.33 -14.84
CA LEU A 239 2.29 -1.51 -13.65
C LEU A 239 2.37 -2.34 -12.37
N ALA A 240 1.37 -3.21 -12.16
CA ALA A 240 1.31 -4.07 -10.99
C ALA A 240 2.41 -5.15 -10.96
N ARG A 241 2.91 -5.53 -12.14
CA ARG A 241 3.96 -6.55 -12.30
C ARG A 241 5.37 -5.97 -12.23
N GLN A 242 5.56 -4.73 -12.70
CA GLN A 242 6.83 -4.01 -12.73
C GLN A 242 7.02 -3.05 -11.56
N ALA A 243 6.09 -3.01 -10.63
CA ALA A 243 6.24 -2.24 -9.39
C ALA A 243 7.37 -2.86 -8.56
N GLU A 244 8.62 -2.63 -9.01
CA GLU A 244 9.79 -2.87 -8.18
C GLU A 244 9.59 -2.09 -6.89
N SER A 245 9.61 -2.81 -5.79
CA SER A 245 9.61 -2.20 -4.46
C SER A 245 10.83 -1.30 -4.36
N SER A 246 10.67 -0.06 -3.90
CA SER A 246 11.82 0.80 -3.66
C SER A 246 12.76 0.09 -2.67
N VAL A 247 14.05 0.23 -2.89
CA VAL A 247 15.09 -0.31 -1.99
C VAL A 247 15.59 0.83 -1.11
N VAL A 248 15.99 0.50 0.11
CA VAL A 248 16.68 1.45 1.01
C VAL A 248 17.84 2.12 0.27
N SER A 249 17.91 3.44 0.35
CA SER A 249 18.96 4.21 -0.32
C SER A 249 20.37 3.83 0.17
N ALA A 250 21.37 3.96 -0.70
CA ALA A 250 22.77 3.69 -0.33
C ALA A 250 23.21 4.50 0.89
N ALA A 251 22.74 5.75 1.02
CA ALA A 251 23.05 6.62 2.16
C ALA A 251 22.45 6.13 3.49
N ALA A 252 21.30 5.47 3.45
CA ALA A 252 20.59 4.97 4.64
C ALA A 252 20.94 3.51 4.97
N LYS A 253 21.67 2.81 4.10
CA LYS A 253 21.91 1.37 4.18
C LYS A 253 22.53 0.95 5.51
N ALA A 254 23.57 1.63 5.98
CA ALA A 254 24.24 1.29 7.23
C ALA A 254 23.32 1.42 8.46
N ALA A 255 22.51 2.49 8.51
CA ALA A 255 21.52 2.70 9.57
C ALA A 255 20.41 1.63 9.52
N PHE A 256 19.95 1.28 8.33
CA PHE A 256 18.99 0.20 8.13
C PHE A 256 19.51 -1.15 8.61
N GLU A 257 20.74 -1.52 8.23
CA GLU A 257 21.36 -2.78 8.64
C GLU A 257 21.52 -2.88 10.15
N HIS A 258 21.93 -1.79 10.81
CA HIS A 258 22.04 -1.74 12.26
C HIS A 258 20.68 -1.93 12.95
N GLN A 259 19.66 -1.20 12.51
CA GLN A 259 18.29 -1.33 13.06
C GLN A 259 17.72 -2.73 12.78
N SER A 260 17.91 -3.24 11.58
CA SER A 260 17.49 -4.56 11.14
C SER A 260 18.06 -5.67 12.02
N ALA A 261 19.36 -5.61 12.35
CA ALA A 261 20.00 -6.59 13.23
C ALA A 261 19.38 -6.59 14.64
N SER A 262 19.14 -5.39 15.21
CA SER A 262 18.50 -5.25 16.53
C SER A 262 17.09 -5.80 16.54
N LEU A 263 16.30 -5.52 15.50
CA LEU A 263 14.90 -5.98 15.39
C LEU A 263 14.80 -7.49 15.15
N ARG A 264 15.74 -8.10 14.43
CA ARG A 264 15.82 -9.58 14.32
C ARG A 264 15.98 -10.23 15.68
N SER A 265 16.85 -9.68 16.52
CA SER A 265 17.07 -10.20 17.88
C SER A 265 15.80 -10.09 18.74
N LEU A 266 15.08 -8.96 18.64
CA LEU A 266 13.83 -8.78 19.36
C LEU A 266 12.72 -9.72 18.87
N LEU A 267 12.58 -9.94 17.56
CA LEU A 267 11.65 -10.91 17.00
C LEU A 267 11.97 -12.35 17.46
N ALA A 268 13.23 -12.72 17.50
CA ALA A 268 13.66 -14.01 18.02
C ALA A 268 13.32 -14.16 19.51
N SER A 269 13.48 -13.09 20.30
CA SER A 269 13.07 -13.06 21.71
C SER A 269 11.57 -13.18 21.87
N ALA A 270 10.77 -12.50 21.03
CA ALA A 270 9.32 -12.61 21.02
C ALA A 270 8.87 -14.05 20.72
N SER A 271 9.50 -14.70 19.74
CA SER A 271 9.19 -16.08 19.36
C SER A 271 9.56 -17.10 20.44
N SER A 272 10.62 -16.86 21.23
CA SER A 272 11.03 -17.75 22.32
C SER A 272 10.05 -17.75 23.50
N VAL A 273 9.35 -16.65 23.74
CA VAL A 273 8.30 -16.57 24.78
C VAL A 273 7.18 -17.59 24.53
N LEU A 274 6.86 -17.85 23.28
CA LEU A 274 5.84 -18.83 22.87
C LEU A 274 6.26 -20.27 23.19
N GLN A 275 7.55 -20.59 23.06
CA GLN A 275 8.09 -21.92 23.34
C GLN A 275 8.13 -22.20 24.84
N ALA A 276 8.38 -21.20 25.66
CA ALA A 276 8.42 -21.32 27.11
C ALA A 276 7.04 -21.47 27.75
N GLY A 277 5.99 -20.90 27.14
CA GLY A 277 4.61 -21.01 27.60
C GLY A 277 3.86 -22.28 27.14
N ALA A 278 4.49 -23.10 26.27
CA ALA A 278 3.93 -24.34 25.73
C ALA A 278 4.43 -25.62 26.44
N GLN A 279 5.30 -25.49 27.45
CA GLN A 279 5.74 -26.54 28.36
C GLN A 279 4.97 -26.46 29.68
#